data_4b40da57216bff30005eeb2bd0aadd45
#
_entry.id   4b40da57216bff30005eeb2bd0aadd45
#
_cell.length_a   1.000
_cell.length_b   1.000
_cell.length_c   1.000
_cell.angle_alpha   90.00
_cell.angle_beta   90.00
_cell.angle_gamma   90.00
#
_symmetry.space_group_name_H-M   'P 1'
#
loop_
_entity.id
_entity.type
_entity.pdbx_description
1 polymer ?
#
loop_
_entity_poly.entity_id
_entity_poly.type
_entity_poly.pdbx_seq_one_letter_code
_entity_poly.pdbx_strand_id
1 'polypeptide(L)'
;APLAGYAAPMTEASATASAKKNHVAVQSTLKCLRPEEKDRLFRSDAVEKQIVALKEKLTAIDPKLYWMFSNCFPNTLDTTVHYSNADGDDDTFVYTGDIHAMWLRDSGAQVWPYLRYVGEDEPLRHLIRGVIRRQFACILIDPYANAFNMGPTGGEWQTDETPMKKELHERKYEIDSLCYPLRLAYEYWLRTGDASIFDEK
;
A
#
# COMPACT_ATOMS: atom_id res chain seq x y z
N ALA A 1 48.86 -13.48 -34.72
CA ALA A 1 48.65 -14.20 -33.46
C ALA A 1 47.92 -13.28 -32.47
N PRO A 2 46.74 -13.61 -31.98
CA PRO A 2 46.09 -12.85 -30.91
C PRO A 2 46.50 -13.40 -29.55
N LEU A 3 46.92 -12.54 -28.66
CA LEU A 3 47.19 -12.83 -27.27
C LEU A 3 45.85 -12.95 -26.53
N ALA A 4 45.46 -14.16 -26.16
CA ALA A 4 44.38 -14.40 -25.23
C ALA A 4 44.90 -14.15 -23.82
N GLY A 5 44.43 -13.06 -23.18
CA GLY A 5 44.65 -12.81 -21.77
C GLY A 5 43.76 -13.74 -20.92
N TYR A 6 44.35 -14.76 -20.31
CA TYR A 6 43.68 -15.57 -19.29
C TYR A 6 43.55 -14.74 -18.01
N ALA A 7 42.30 -14.36 -17.65
CA ALA A 7 42.04 -13.89 -16.32
C ALA A 7 42.13 -15.08 -15.34
N ALA A 8 42.99 -14.98 -14.36
CA ALA A 8 43.10 -15.98 -13.30
C ALA A 8 41.77 -16.11 -12.55
N PRO A 9 41.32 -17.33 -12.20
CA PRO A 9 40.11 -17.50 -11.43
C PRO A 9 40.27 -16.87 -10.03
N MET A 10 39.34 -15.97 -9.64
CA MET A 10 39.30 -15.44 -8.31
C MET A 10 39.03 -16.60 -7.32
N THR A 11 39.86 -16.73 -6.29
CA THR A 11 39.66 -17.72 -5.25
C THR A 11 38.37 -17.41 -4.49
N GLU A 12 37.62 -18.43 -4.04
CA GLU A 12 36.37 -18.27 -3.25
C GLU A 12 36.52 -17.34 -2.03
N ALA A 13 37.68 -17.34 -1.40
CA ALA A 13 38.02 -16.47 -0.29
C ALA A 13 38.07 -14.98 -0.70
N SER A 14 38.52 -14.68 -1.92
CA SER A 14 38.56 -13.31 -2.45
C SER A 14 37.17 -12.82 -2.83
N ALA A 15 36.31 -13.68 -3.39
CA ALA A 15 34.95 -13.37 -3.74
C ALA A 15 34.09 -13.11 -2.49
N THR A 16 34.22 -13.92 -1.45
CA THR A 16 33.49 -13.75 -0.18
C THR A 16 33.94 -12.51 0.60
N ALA A 17 35.23 -12.15 0.58
CA ALA A 17 35.77 -10.94 1.21
C ALA A 17 35.29 -9.67 0.48
N SER A 18 35.23 -9.70 -0.87
CA SER A 18 34.70 -8.59 -1.67
C SER A 18 33.20 -8.41 -1.47
N ALA A 19 32.44 -9.50 -1.42
CA ALA A 19 31.00 -9.46 -1.12
C ALA A 19 30.73 -8.89 0.28
N LYS A 20 31.47 -9.33 1.30
CA LYS A 20 31.34 -8.78 2.66
C LYS A 20 31.68 -7.30 2.75
N LYS A 21 32.74 -6.83 2.05
CA LYS A 21 33.10 -5.40 2.00
C LYS A 21 32.02 -4.57 1.33
N ASN A 22 31.43 -5.06 0.24
CA ASN A 22 30.33 -4.37 -0.45
C ASN A 22 29.06 -4.31 0.43
N HIS A 23 28.74 -5.37 1.18
CA HIS A 23 27.62 -5.37 2.12
C HIS A 23 27.79 -4.33 3.25
N VAL A 24 28.97 -4.21 3.83
CA VAL A 24 29.26 -3.22 4.87
C VAL A 24 29.19 -1.79 4.32
N ALA A 25 29.69 -1.54 3.12
CA ALA A 25 29.60 -0.22 2.48
C ALA A 25 28.16 0.17 2.13
N VAL A 26 27.32 -0.78 1.71
CA VAL A 26 25.88 -0.55 1.43
C VAL A 26 25.12 -0.25 2.70
N GLN A 27 25.40 -0.93 3.82
CA GLN A 27 24.75 -0.66 5.12
C GLN A 27 24.93 0.79 5.61
N SER A 28 26.10 1.39 5.37
CA SER A 28 26.39 2.76 5.83
C SER A 28 25.64 3.84 5.05
N THR A 29 25.02 3.51 3.92
CA THR A 29 24.31 4.45 3.04
C THR A 29 22.78 4.29 3.06
N LEU A 30 22.25 3.21 3.66
CA LEU A 30 20.81 2.94 3.72
C LEU A 30 20.15 3.79 4.82
N LYS A 31 19.51 4.90 4.41
CA LYS A 31 18.77 5.79 5.30
C LYS A 31 17.29 5.40 5.35
N CYS A 32 16.66 5.60 6.50
CA CYS A 32 15.20 5.53 6.59
C CYS A 32 14.60 6.63 5.73
N LEU A 33 13.65 6.27 4.87
CA LEU A 33 12.94 7.19 3.98
C LEU A 33 11.50 7.45 4.43
N ARG A 34 11.07 6.83 5.52
CA ARG A 34 9.75 7.07 6.09
C ARG A 34 9.63 8.51 6.59
N PRO A 35 8.45 9.14 6.52
CA PRO A 35 8.19 10.41 7.19
C PRO A 35 8.50 10.32 8.69
N GLU A 36 8.79 11.47 9.30
CA GLU A 36 8.84 11.54 10.77
C GLU A 36 7.51 11.09 11.37
N GLU A 37 7.51 10.53 12.57
CA GLU A 37 6.30 9.92 13.17
C GLU A 37 5.11 10.88 13.23
N LYS A 38 5.37 12.15 13.53
CA LYS A 38 4.35 13.22 13.56
C LYS A 38 3.72 13.56 12.20
N ASP A 39 4.40 13.20 11.11
CA ASP A 39 4.00 13.50 9.73
C ASP A 39 3.36 12.29 9.04
N ARG A 40 3.28 11.13 9.73
CA ARG A 40 2.61 9.94 9.23
C ARG A 40 1.10 10.09 9.37
N LEU A 41 0.37 9.69 8.32
CA LEU A 41 -1.09 9.82 8.29
C LEU A 41 -1.79 8.81 9.20
N PHE A 42 -1.23 7.61 9.31
CA PHE A 42 -1.78 6.55 10.16
C PHE A 42 -0.68 5.66 10.73
N ARG A 43 -0.81 5.28 11.99
CA ARG A 43 0.11 4.37 12.67
C ARG A 43 -0.64 3.13 13.14
N SER A 44 -0.16 1.96 12.72
CA SER A 44 -0.62 0.65 13.19
C SER A 44 0.44 0.01 14.07
N ASP A 45 0.09 -0.30 15.32
CA ASP A 45 1.01 -0.95 16.24
C ASP A 45 1.41 -2.36 15.78
N ALA A 46 0.49 -3.09 15.16
CA ALA A 46 0.77 -4.41 14.61
C ALA A 46 1.76 -4.35 13.45
N VAL A 47 1.64 -3.35 12.57
CA VAL A 47 2.58 -3.13 11.46
C VAL A 47 3.97 -2.74 11.97
N GLU A 48 4.06 -1.82 12.94
CA GLU A 48 5.34 -1.43 13.54
C GLU A 48 6.01 -2.62 14.24
N LYS A 49 5.25 -3.41 15.00
CA LYS A 49 5.72 -4.63 15.63
C LYS A 49 6.28 -5.63 14.61
N GLN A 50 5.61 -5.79 13.47
CA GLN A 50 6.07 -6.68 12.40
C GLN A 50 7.39 -6.20 11.77
N ILE A 51 7.56 -4.88 11.58
CA ILE A 51 8.81 -4.31 11.06
C ILE A 51 9.97 -4.65 11.99
N VAL A 52 9.78 -4.48 13.30
CA VAL A 52 10.78 -4.80 14.31
C VAL A 52 11.08 -6.32 14.36
N ALA A 53 10.03 -7.16 14.33
CA ALA A 53 10.17 -8.61 14.43
C ALA A 53 10.95 -9.23 13.25
N LEU A 54 10.87 -8.63 12.06
CA LEU A 54 11.58 -9.12 10.87
C LEU A 54 12.99 -8.56 10.70
N LYS A 55 13.40 -7.58 11.53
CA LYS A 55 14.67 -6.88 11.36
C LYS A 55 15.87 -7.82 11.26
N GLU A 56 16.07 -8.65 12.28
CA GLU A 56 17.23 -9.55 12.35
C GLU A 56 17.23 -10.56 11.20
N LYS A 57 16.07 -11.18 10.95
CA LYS A 57 15.90 -12.19 9.91
C LYS A 57 16.19 -11.64 8.50
N LEU A 58 15.63 -10.49 8.16
CA LEU A 58 15.80 -9.89 6.83
C LEU A 58 17.23 -9.32 6.67
N THR A 59 17.77 -8.71 7.72
CA THR A 59 19.15 -8.19 7.70
C THR A 59 20.19 -9.30 7.55
N ALA A 60 19.93 -10.49 8.13
CA ALA A 60 20.81 -11.65 7.98
C ALA A 60 20.84 -12.20 6.55
N ILE A 61 19.74 -12.03 5.78
CA ILE A 61 19.67 -12.41 4.37
C ILE A 61 20.37 -11.33 3.53
N ASP A 62 19.91 -10.09 3.64
CA ASP A 62 20.47 -8.90 2.99
C ASP A 62 20.00 -7.64 3.73
N PRO A 63 20.91 -6.78 4.20
CA PRO A 63 20.55 -5.50 4.83
C PRO A 63 19.65 -4.61 3.95
N LYS A 64 19.81 -4.66 2.63
CA LYS A 64 18.97 -3.93 1.69
C LYS A 64 17.53 -4.47 1.70
N LEU A 65 17.34 -5.76 1.89
CA LEU A 65 16.00 -6.35 1.98
C LEU A 65 15.24 -5.82 3.19
N TYR A 66 15.89 -5.74 4.37
CA TYR A 66 15.27 -5.11 5.53
C TYR A 66 14.98 -3.62 5.29
N TRP A 67 15.92 -2.90 4.70
CA TRP A 67 15.73 -1.49 4.36
C TRP A 67 14.52 -1.29 3.42
N MET A 68 14.41 -2.08 2.36
CA MET A 68 13.25 -2.03 1.46
C MET A 68 11.95 -2.34 2.21
N PHE A 69 11.93 -3.44 2.97
CA PHE A 69 10.75 -3.84 3.73
C PHE A 69 10.32 -2.76 4.72
N SER A 70 11.23 -2.24 5.52
CA SER A 70 10.91 -1.25 6.55
C SER A 70 10.46 0.11 6.01
N ASN A 71 10.80 0.45 4.76
CA ASN A 71 10.34 1.68 4.12
C ASN A 71 9.08 1.46 3.27
N CYS A 72 8.98 0.34 2.54
CA CYS A 72 7.87 0.12 1.60
C CYS A 72 6.64 -0.48 2.29
N PHE A 73 6.83 -1.37 3.26
CA PHE A 73 5.71 -2.05 3.92
C PHE A 73 4.74 -1.08 4.62
N PRO A 74 5.19 -0.07 5.40
CA PRO A 74 4.28 0.89 6.03
C PRO A 74 3.87 2.06 5.11
N ASN A 75 4.42 2.18 3.91
CA ASN A 75 4.31 3.40 3.10
C ASN A 75 2.86 3.85 2.84
N THR A 76 1.96 2.92 2.54
CA THR A 76 0.54 3.24 2.32
C THR A 76 -0.08 3.89 3.56
N LEU A 77 0.18 3.35 4.75
CA LEU A 77 -0.31 3.90 6.01
C LEU A 77 0.35 5.24 6.33
N ASP A 78 1.64 5.36 6.08
CA ASP A 78 2.40 6.57 6.38
C ASP A 78 2.00 7.76 5.50
N THR A 79 1.59 7.54 4.22
CA THR A 79 1.58 8.62 3.22
C THR A 79 0.32 8.77 2.38
N THR A 80 -0.57 7.76 2.31
CA THR A 80 -1.65 7.77 1.31
C THR A 80 -3.04 7.56 1.87
N VAL A 81 -3.20 7.15 3.12
CA VAL A 81 -4.50 6.90 3.74
C VAL A 81 -5.04 8.15 4.44
N HIS A 82 -6.31 8.46 4.22
CA HIS A 82 -7.03 9.55 4.89
C HIS A 82 -8.24 8.94 5.59
N TYR A 83 -8.05 8.59 6.85
CA TYR A 83 -9.07 7.98 7.69
C TYR A 83 -9.86 9.04 8.46
N SER A 84 -11.17 8.85 8.54
CA SER A 84 -12.10 9.64 9.35
C SER A 84 -13.16 8.74 9.99
N ASN A 85 -13.62 9.14 11.16
CA ASN A 85 -14.79 8.57 11.85
C ASN A 85 -15.60 9.72 12.45
N ALA A 86 -15.74 10.84 11.73
CA ALA A 86 -16.34 12.06 12.26
C ALA A 86 -17.83 11.90 12.58
N ASP A 87 -18.53 11.07 11.81
CA ASP A 87 -20.00 10.85 11.96
C ASP A 87 -20.32 9.51 12.62
N GLY A 88 -19.34 8.83 13.22
CA GLY A 88 -19.47 7.51 13.80
C GLY A 88 -19.38 6.37 12.78
N ASP A 89 -19.24 6.70 11.50
CA ASP A 89 -19.01 5.76 10.41
C ASP A 89 -17.56 5.85 9.93
N ASP A 90 -16.92 4.69 9.79
CA ASP A 90 -15.56 4.65 9.24
C ASP A 90 -15.57 5.00 7.77
N ASP A 91 -14.69 5.89 7.40
CA ASP A 91 -14.42 6.29 6.02
C ASP A 91 -12.92 6.41 5.81
N THR A 92 -12.40 5.79 4.75
CA THR A 92 -10.98 5.88 4.42
C THR A 92 -10.81 6.08 2.93
N PHE A 93 -10.26 7.22 2.56
CA PHE A 93 -9.81 7.50 1.21
C PHE A 93 -8.33 7.13 1.06
N VAL A 94 -7.95 6.48 -0.04
CA VAL A 94 -6.57 6.06 -0.29
C VAL A 94 -6.08 6.67 -1.59
N TYR A 95 -5.10 7.56 -1.52
CA TYR A 95 -4.45 8.07 -2.72
C TYR A 95 -3.65 6.98 -3.45
N THR A 96 -3.75 6.96 -4.77
CA THR A 96 -2.97 6.06 -5.60
C THR A 96 -1.57 6.65 -5.80
N GLY A 97 -0.68 6.38 -4.84
CA GLY A 97 0.69 6.88 -4.84
C GLY A 97 0.77 8.41 -4.81
N ASP A 98 1.32 9.00 -5.86
CA ASP A 98 1.48 10.44 -6.06
C ASP A 98 0.27 11.12 -6.72
N ILE A 99 -0.75 10.34 -7.12
CA ILE A 99 -1.99 10.88 -7.69
C ILE A 99 -3.02 11.02 -6.58
N HIS A 100 -3.55 12.24 -6.40
CA HIS A 100 -4.53 12.57 -5.37
C HIS A 100 -5.95 12.12 -5.75
N ALA A 101 -6.06 10.88 -6.19
CA ALA A 101 -7.30 10.19 -6.50
C ALA A 101 -7.24 8.75 -6.04
N MET A 102 -8.40 8.10 -5.91
CA MET A 102 -8.52 6.72 -5.43
C MET A 102 -8.99 5.84 -6.58
N TRP A 103 -8.09 5.00 -7.10
CA TRP A 103 -8.47 3.88 -7.95
C TRP A 103 -9.00 2.73 -7.09
N LEU A 104 -10.11 2.13 -7.51
CA LEU A 104 -10.76 1.07 -6.72
C LEU A 104 -9.90 -0.20 -6.62
N ARG A 105 -9.28 -0.62 -7.71
CA ARG A 105 -8.33 -1.74 -7.69
C ARG A 105 -7.14 -1.46 -6.79
N ASP A 106 -6.49 -0.32 -7.02
CA ASP A 106 -5.23 0.04 -6.37
C ASP A 106 -5.38 0.21 -4.87
N SER A 107 -6.44 0.91 -4.43
CA SER A 107 -6.71 1.11 -3.01
C SER A 107 -6.89 -0.21 -2.25
N GLY A 108 -7.59 -1.18 -2.86
CA GLY A 108 -7.71 -2.52 -2.30
C GLY A 108 -6.37 -3.25 -2.23
N ALA A 109 -5.55 -3.16 -3.30
CA ALA A 109 -4.23 -3.77 -3.35
C ALA A 109 -3.25 -3.15 -2.34
N GLN A 110 -3.28 -1.81 -2.18
CA GLN A 110 -2.41 -1.07 -1.27
C GLN A 110 -2.64 -1.45 0.20
N VAL A 111 -3.89 -1.71 0.61
CA VAL A 111 -4.21 -2.10 1.99
C VAL A 111 -4.19 -3.61 2.22
N TRP A 112 -4.16 -4.42 1.16
CA TRP A 112 -4.19 -5.88 1.24
C TRP A 112 -3.14 -6.51 2.18
N PRO A 113 -1.88 -6.06 2.22
CA PRO A 113 -0.87 -6.62 3.11
C PRO A 113 -1.22 -6.52 4.61
N TYR A 114 -2.08 -5.57 4.98
CA TYR A 114 -2.44 -5.29 6.36
C TYR A 114 -3.63 -6.11 6.87
N LEU A 115 -4.41 -6.74 6.00
CA LEU A 115 -5.56 -7.56 6.37
C LEU A 115 -5.23 -8.65 7.40
N ARG A 116 -4.02 -9.16 7.38
CA ARG A 116 -3.58 -10.17 8.34
C ARG A 116 -3.57 -9.69 9.81
N TYR A 117 -3.60 -8.38 10.03
CA TYR A 117 -3.50 -7.77 11.35
C TYR A 117 -4.82 -7.18 11.87
N VAL A 118 -5.90 -7.20 11.10
CA VAL A 118 -7.20 -6.61 11.50
C VAL A 118 -7.83 -7.28 12.73
N GLY A 119 -7.41 -8.50 13.06
CA GLY A 119 -7.87 -9.21 14.25
C GLY A 119 -7.18 -8.79 15.55
N GLU A 120 -6.00 -8.16 15.45
CA GLU A 120 -5.15 -7.79 16.59
C GLU A 120 -4.91 -6.28 16.74
N ASP A 121 -5.31 -5.49 15.74
CA ASP A 121 -5.15 -4.03 15.69
C ASP A 121 -6.50 -3.39 15.35
N GLU A 122 -7.19 -2.93 16.39
CA GLU A 122 -8.53 -2.36 16.25
C GLU A 122 -8.54 -1.07 15.42
N PRO A 123 -7.64 -0.09 15.61
CA PRO A 123 -7.56 1.08 14.73
C PRO A 123 -7.36 0.70 13.26
N LEU A 124 -6.50 -0.27 12.96
CA LEU A 124 -6.28 -0.74 11.61
C LEU A 124 -7.53 -1.43 11.03
N ARG A 125 -8.27 -2.17 11.86
CA ARG A 125 -9.54 -2.78 11.46
C ARG A 125 -10.56 -1.71 11.03
N HIS A 126 -10.67 -0.61 11.78
CA HIS A 126 -11.52 0.53 11.45
C HIS A 126 -11.08 1.20 10.12
N LEU A 127 -9.79 1.42 9.94
CA LEU A 127 -9.24 1.96 8.70
C LEU A 127 -9.64 1.08 7.49
N ILE A 128 -9.43 -0.25 7.56
CA ILE A 128 -9.77 -1.16 6.46
C ILE A 128 -11.27 -1.20 6.21
N ARG A 129 -12.10 -1.21 7.25
CA ARG A 129 -13.55 -1.09 7.12
C ARG A 129 -13.95 0.19 6.38
N GLY A 130 -13.29 1.30 6.70
CA GLY A 130 -13.47 2.57 6.03
C GLY A 130 -13.13 2.53 4.54
N VAL A 131 -12.05 1.82 4.15
CA VAL A 131 -11.70 1.62 2.73
C VAL A 131 -12.81 0.89 1.99
N ILE A 132 -13.33 -0.20 2.57
CA ILE A 132 -14.41 -1.00 1.96
C ILE A 132 -15.65 -0.15 1.76
N ARG A 133 -16.09 0.58 2.78
CA ARG A 133 -17.25 1.49 2.72
C ARG A 133 -17.08 2.56 1.66
N ARG A 134 -15.91 3.21 1.62
CA ARG A 134 -15.59 4.20 0.58
C ARG A 134 -15.63 3.60 -0.82
N GLN A 135 -15.08 2.41 -1.03
CA GLN A 135 -15.12 1.72 -2.33
C GLN A 135 -16.56 1.43 -2.76
N PHE A 136 -17.40 0.93 -1.86
CA PHE A 136 -18.81 0.67 -2.16
C PHE A 136 -19.58 1.96 -2.48
N ALA A 137 -19.36 3.02 -1.71
CA ALA A 137 -19.94 4.33 -2.00
C ALA A 137 -19.53 4.86 -3.38
N CYS A 138 -18.27 4.70 -3.77
CA CYS A 138 -17.78 5.05 -5.09
C CYS A 138 -18.48 4.26 -6.20
N ILE A 139 -18.64 2.94 -6.03
CA ILE A 139 -19.37 2.08 -7.01
C ILE A 139 -20.82 2.54 -7.15
N LEU A 140 -21.49 2.93 -6.05
CA LEU A 140 -22.87 3.44 -6.10
C LEU A 140 -22.97 4.81 -6.80
N ILE A 141 -21.91 5.62 -6.78
CA ILE A 141 -21.86 6.88 -7.55
C ILE A 141 -21.82 6.57 -9.06
N ASP A 142 -20.90 5.71 -9.48
CA ASP A 142 -20.79 5.29 -10.88
C ASP A 142 -20.00 3.95 -11.02
N PRO A 143 -20.69 2.83 -11.33
CA PRO A 143 -20.04 1.54 -11.48
C PRO A 143 -19.17 1.41 -12.75
N TYR A 144 -19.19 2.40 -13.63
CA TYR A 144 -18.37 2.45 -14.83
C TYR A 144 -17.11 3.31 -14.68
N ALA A 145 -16.93 3.94 -13.49
CA ALA A 145 -15.72 4.68 -13.17
C ALA A 145 -14.72 3.79 -12.43
N ASN A 146 -13.45 4.00 -12.71
CA ASN A 146 -12.33 3.30 -12.07
C ASN A 146 -11.62 4.12 -11.01
N ALA A 147 -11.68 5.48 -11.09
CA ALA A 147 -11.02 6.37 -10.15
C ALA A 147 -11.91 7.53 -9.71
N PHE A 148 -11.77 7.89 -8.43
CA PHE A 148 -12.63 8.87 -7.75
C PHE A 148 -11.80 9.96 -7.06
N ASN A 149 -12.38 11.16 -6.98
CA ASN A 149 -11.89 12.26 -6.16
C ASN A 149 -12.35 12.08 -4.70
N MET A 150 -11.69 12.71 -3.75
CA MET A 150 -12.09 12.66 -2.34
C MET A 150 -13.49 13.27 -2.10
N GLY A 151 -13.88 14.22 -2.97
CA GLY A 151 -15.19 14.89 -2.97
C GLY A 151 -15.55 15.38 -4.37
N PRO A 152 -16.66 16.11 -4.54
CA PRO A 152 -17.13 16.57 -5.85
C PRO A 152 -16.32 17.78 -6.38
N THR A 153 -15.02 17.60 -6.53
CA THR A 153 -14.08 18.68 -6.92
C THR A 153 -13.91 18.83 -8.43
N GLY A 154 -14.26 17.80 -9.20
CA GLY A 154 -13.79 17.68 -10.56
C GLY A 154 -12.29 17.39 -10.63
N GLY A 155 -11.72 17.39 -11.82
CA GLY A 155 -10.31 17.09 -12.02
C GLY A 155 -9.87 17.15 -13.46
N GLU A 156 -8.70 16.62 -13.72
CA GLU A 156 -7.98 16.66 -14.99
C GLU A 156 -8.80 16.11 -16.17
N TRP A 157 -9.56 15.03 -15.93
CA TRP A 157 -10.29 14.30 -16.97
C TRP A 157 -11.77 14.70 -17.08
N GLN A 158 -12.18 15.87 -16.53
CA GLN A 158 -13.57 16.33 -16.59
C GLN A 158 -14.08 16.63 -18.02
N THR A 159 -13.17 16.78 -18.99
CA THR A 159 -13.48 17.04 -20.40
C THR A 159 -13.53 15.78 -21.25
N ASP A 160 -13.37 14.59 -20.68
CA ASP A 160 -13.48 13.32 -21.39
C ASP A 160 -14.88 13.18 -22.01
N GLU A 161 -14.94 12.57 -23.21
CA GLU A 161 -16.19 12.31 -23.95
C GLU A 161 -17.02 11.17 -23.30
N THR A 162 -17.34 11.33 -22.02
CA THR A 162 -18.12 10.37 -21.21
C THR A 162 -18.89 11.15 -20.15
N PRO A 163 -20.01 10.62 -19.58
CA PRO A 163 -20.75 11.30 -18.53
C PRO A 163 -19.93 11.47 -17.24
N MET A 164 -19.11 12.51 -17.18
CA MET A 164 -18.26 12.81 -16.01
C MET A 164 -19.07 13.54 -14.93
N LYS A 165 -19.09 12.94 -13.71
CA LYS A 165 -19.53 13.62 -12.47
C LYS A 165 -18.32 14.24 -11.78
N LYS A 166 -18.52 15.22 -10.90
CA LYS A 166 -17.42 15.88 -10.19
C LYS A 166 -16.71 14.99 -9.18
N GLU A 167 -17.34 13.92 -8.74
CA GLU A 167 -16.79 12.89 -7.87
C GLU A 167 -15.80 11.97 -8.60
N LEU A 168 -15.86 11.90 -9.92
CA LEU A 168 -15.04 11.03 -10.73
C LEU A 168 -13.72 11.71 -11.08
N HIS A 169 -12.61 11.01 -10.86
CA HIS A 169 -11.32 11.40 -11.40
C HIS A 169 -11.13 10.88 -12.81
N GLU A 170 -11.45 9.59 -13.04
CA GLU A 170 -11.40 8.94 -14.33
C GLU A 170 -12.61 8.01 -14.50
N ARG A 171 -13.23 8.01 -15.70
CA ARG A 171 -14.36 7.15 -16.02
C ARG A 171 -14.01 6.20 -17.14
N LYS A 172 -13.26 5.15 -16.78
CA LYS A 172 -12.95 4.01 -17.64
C LYS A 172 -13.51 2.74 -17.02
N TYR A 173 -14.23 1.95 -17.79
CA TYR A 173 -14.73 0.68 -17.29
C TYR A 173 -13.61 -0.35 -17.21
N GLU A 174 -13.35 -0.78 -15.99
CA GLU A 174 -12.42 -1.85 -15.65
C GLU A 174 -13.13 -2.85 -14.73
N ILE A 175 -13.30 -4.11 -15.16
CA ILE A 175 -14.02 -5.12 -14.38
C ILE A 175 -13.33 -5.37 -13.01
N ASP A 176 -12.03 -5.24 -12.93
CA ASP A 176 -11.28 -5.39 -11.69
C ASP A 176 -11.59 -4.29 -10.66
N SER A 177 -11.97 -3.09 -11.12
CA SER A 177 -12.46 -2.01 -10.24
C SER A 177 -13.72 -2.40 -9.46
N LEU A 178 -14.50 -3.35 -9.94
CA LEU A 178 -15.65 -3.93 -9.23
C LEU A 178 -15.28 -5.17 -8.42
N CYS A 179 -14.36 -5.99 -8.94
CA CYS A 179 -13.97 -7.26 -8.30
C CYS A 179 -13.06 -7.06 -7.06
N TYR A 180 -12.16 -6.07 -7.09
CA TYR A 180 -11.22 -5.83 -5.98
C TYR A 180 -11.91 -5.35 -4.69
N PRO A 181 -12.89 -4.43 -4.71
CA PRO A 181 -13.69 -4.10 -3.53
C PRO A 181 -14.39 -5.30 -2.91
N LEU A 182 -15.02 -6.15 -3.72
CA LEU A 182 -15.67 -7.37 -3.23
C LEU A 182 -14.67 -8.36 -2.62
N ARG A 183 -13.50 -8.51 -3.26
CA ARG A 183 -12.40 -9.34 -2.75
C ARG A 183 -11.91 -8.84 -1.39
N LEU A 184 -11.72 -7.53 -1.24
CA LEU A 184 -11.28 -6.91 0.00
C LEU A 184 -12.32 -7.12 1.11
N ALA A 185 -13.60 -6.85 0.82
CA ALA A 185 -14.71 -7.02 1.75
C ALA A 185 -14.86 -8.47 2.21
N TYR A 186 -14.78 -9.42 1.28
CA TYR A 186 -14.85 -10.84 1.58
C TYR A 186 -13.73 -11.30 2.51
N GLU A 187 -12.50 -10.93 2.23
CA GLU A 187 -11.34 -11.32 3.05
C GLU A 187 -11.36 -10.63 4.43
N TYR A 188 -11.82 -9.37 4.51
CA TYR A 188 -12.05 -8.68 5.78
C TYR A 188 -13.08 -9.42 6.63
N TRP A 189 -14.24 -9.77 6.05
CA TRP A 189 -15.27 -10.53 6.72
C TRP A 189 -14.77 -11.89 7.23
N LEU A 190 -14.05 -12.63 6.42
CA LEU A 190 -13.47 -13.92 6.84
C LEU A 190 -12.56 -13.79 8.06
N ARG A 191 -11.81 -12.70 8.18
CA ARG A 191 -10.86 -12.48 9.27
C ARG A 191 -11.47 -11.91 10.53
N THR A 192 -12.54 -11.13 10.40
CA THR A 192 -13.14 -10.38 11.51
C THR A 192 -14.48 -10.94 11.96
N GLY A 193 -15.21 -11.66 11.09
CA GLY A 193 -16.62 -12.00 11.28
C GLY A 193 -17.58 -10.82 11.17
N ASP A 194 -17.06 -9.62 10.86
CA ASP A 194 -17.86 -8.40 10.78
C ASP A 194 -18.62 -8.33 9.45
N ALA A 195 -19.90 -8.64 9.49
CA ALA A 195 -20.81 -8.57 8.34
C ALA A 195 -21.44 -7.17 8.15
N SER A 196 -21.17 -6.20 9.02
CA SER A 196 -21.75 -4.86 8.93
C SER A 196 -21.31 -4.07 7.69
N ILE A 197 -20.25 -4.54 7.01
CA ILE A 197 -19.82 -4.02 5.72
C ILE A 197 -20.75 -4.37 4.54
N PHE A 198 -21.68 -5.29 4.73
CA PHE A 198 -22.67 -5.75 3.75
C PHE A 198 -24.07 -5.27 4.13
N ASP A 199 -24.19 -4.07 4.66
CA ASP A 199 -25.47 -3.45 4.96
C ASP A 199 -26.23 -3.05 3.68
N GLU A 200 -27.51 -2.64 3.84
CA GLU A 200 -28.38 -2.26 2.71
C GLU A 200 -28.08 -0.85 2.17
N LYS A 201 -27.07 -0.19 2.70
CA LYS A 201 -26.58 1.09 2.18
C LYS A 201 -25.45 0.84 1.19
#